data_db34a0bdb3be3b174bfbd9fa6c991a2d
#
_entry.id   db34a0bdb3be3b174bfbd9fa6c991a2d
#
_cell.length_a   1.000
_cell.length_b   1.000
_cell.length_c   1.000
_cell.angle_alpha   90.00
_cell.angle_beta   90.00
_cell.angle_gamma   90.00
#
_symmetry.space_group_name_H-M   'P 1'
#
loop_
_entity.id
_entity.type
_entity.pdbx_description
1 polymer ?
#
loop_
_entity_poly.entity_id
_entity_poly.type
_entity_poly.pdbx_seq_one_letter_code
_entity_poly.pdbx_strand_id
1 'polypeptide(L)'
;MRFSIFTLVLLLFTATIAVAAPKSGSQAVSSPETVVQDFFNYLLAGKRDMATDVSAQKRWLTRELQRALATTMAATSRALKAHPDEKIDVPDNSTFLGAWDPPATFKVSKSKAAQSQATVEVTLTWGPKTNYPGEVQKRTVALVVEDGAWRIKDITVHPSKFAQAGTLTGELRELSRAH
;
A
#
# COMPACT_ATOMS: atom_id res chain seq x y z
N MET A 1 51.30 -76.61 17.00
CA MET A 1 50.91 -75.20 17.34
C MET A 1 50.07 -74.67 16.18
N ARG A 2 48.76 -74.50 16.39
CA ARG A 2 47.82 -73.98 15.36
C ARG A 2 47.37 -72.58 15.83
N PHE A 3 47.75 -71.54 15.08
CA PHE A 3 47.24 -70.21 15.32
C PHE A 3 45.99 -69.97 14.44
N SER A 4 44.84 -69.78 15.11
CA SER A 4 43.60 -69.42 14.47
C SER A 4 43.53 -67.85 14.36
N ILE A 5 43.44 -67.36 13.14
CA ILE A 5 43.28 -65.87 12.88
C ILE A 5 41.77 -65.61 12.83
N PHE A 6 41.26 -64.90 13.84
CA PHE A 6 39.91 -64.36 13.84
C PHE A 6 39.89 -63.11 13.03
N THR A 7 39.17 -63.13 11.90
CA THR A 7 38.90 -61.91 11.07
C THR A 7 37.68 -61.22 11.62
N LEU A 8 37.92 -60.06 12.22
CA LEU A 8 36.86 -59.20 12.71
C LEU A 8 36.33 -58.35 11.54
N VAL A 9 35.12 -58.61 11.06
CA VAL A 9 34.42 -57.81 10.05
C VAL A 9 33.68 -56.67 10.76
N LEU A 10 34.18 -55.45 10.62
CA LEU A 10 33.56 -54.22 11.15
C LEU A 10 32.56 -53.71 10.11
N LEU A 11 31.26 -53.92 10.33
CA LEU A 11 30.17 -53.35 9.53
C LEU A 11 29.94 -51.89 9.94
N LEU A 12 30.41 -50.93 9.12
CA LEU A 12 30.08 -49.53 9.25
C LEU A 12 28.68 -49.27 8.69
N PHE A 13 27.70 -49.06 9.58
CA PHE A 13 26.41 -48.51 9.24
C PHE A 13 26.52 -46.99 9.03
N THR A 14 26.52 -46.53 7.80
CA THR A 14 26.35 -45.10 7.49
C THR A 14 24.88 -44.73 7.55
N ALA A 15 24.43 -44.12 8.65
CA ALA A 15 23.12 -43.57 8.76
C ALA A 15 23.04 -42.26 7.92
N THR A 16 22.38 -42.31 6.78
CA THR A 16 22.10 -41.15 5.96
C THR A 16 20.95 -40.35 6.63
N ILE A 17 21.30 -39.28 7.35
CA ILE A 17 20.31 -38.35 7.87
C ILE A 17 19.78 -37.52 6.68
N ALA A 18 18.60 -37.82 6.19
CA ALA A 18 17.89 -37.02 5.24
C ALA A 18 17.43 -35.71 5.96
N VAL A 19 18.20 -34.66 5.82
CA VAL A 19 17.77 -33.32 6.23
C VAL A 19 16.62 -32.92 5.31
N ALA A 20 15.39 -33.02 5.80
CA ALA A 20 14.23 -32.46 5.11
C ALA A 20 14.43 -30.93 5.02
N ALA A 21 14.66 -30.44 3.80
CA ALA A 21 14.68 -28.99 3.54
C ALA A 21 13.35 -28.38 4.02
N PRO A 22 13.38 -27.25 4.78
CA PRO A 22 12.16 -26.58 5.17
C PRO A 22 11.42 -26.21 3.89
N LYS A 23 10.18 -26.68 3.72
CA LYS A 23 9.26 -26.17 2.71
C LYS A 23 9.05 -24.71 3.04
N SER A 24 9.84 -23.83 2.40
CA SER A 24 9.60 -22.40 2.36
C SER A 24 8.23 -22.24 1.72
N GLY A 25 7.20 -22.08 2.54
CA GLY A 25 5.87 -21.72 2.08
C GLY A 25 6.00 -20.35 1.43
N SER A 26 6.15 -20.34 0.10
CA SER A 26 6.04 -19.13 -0.69
C SER A 26 4.64 -18.57 -0.43
N GLN A 27 4.51 -17.65 0.51
CA GLN A 27 3.31 -16.83 0.57
C GLN A 27 3.20 -16.18 -0.80
N ALA A 28 2.15 -16.53 -1.53
CA ALA A 28 1.88 -15.95 -2.84
C ALA A 28 1.88 -14.44 -2.66
N VAL A 29 2.85 -13.77 -3.28
CA VAL A 29 2.94 -12.30 -3.27
C VAL A 29 1.65 -11.80 -3.88
N SER A 30 0.86 -11.02 -3.13
CA SER A 30 -0.39 -10.44 -3.63
C SER A 30 -0.10 -9.69 -4.93
N SER A 31 -1.00 -9.80 -5.92
CA SER A 31 -0.81 -9.06 -7.18
C SER A 31 -0.94 -7.54 -6.95
N PRO A 32 -0.39 -6.70 -7.86
CA PRO A 32 -0.57 -5.24 -7.79
C PRO A 32 -2.04 -4.84 -7.71
N GLU A 33 -2.91 -5.52 -8.47
CA GLU A 33 -4.35 -5.28 -8.48
C GLU A 33 -4.98 -5.57 -7.13
N THR A 34 -4.60 -6.68 -6.50
CA THR A 34 -5.11 -7.07 -5.18
C THR A 34 -4.74 -6.02 -4.14
N VAL A 35 -3.49 -5.53 -4.15
CA VAL A 35 -3.04 -4.47 -3.24
C VAL A 35 -3.87 -3.21 -3.41
N VAL A 36 -4.12 -2.79 -4.66
CA VAL A 36 -4.93 -1.60 -4.98
C VAL A 36 -6.40 -1.82 -4.61
N GLN A 37 -6.95 -3.00 -4.91
CA GLN A 37 -8.33 -3.34 -4.56
C GLN A 37 -8.56 -3.27 -3.03
N ASP A 38 -7.66 -3.87 -2.25
CA ASP A 38 -7.73 -3.89 -0.80
C ASP A 38 -7.58 -2.48 -0.20
N PHE A 39 -6.68 -1.68 -0.77
CA PHE A 39 -6.48 -0.30 -0.33
C PHE A 39 -7.72 0.57 -0.59
N PHE A 40 -8.32 0.52 -1.78
CA PHE A 40 -9.52 1.29 -2.09
C PHE A 40 -10.75 0.77 -1.34
N ASN A 41 -10.89 -0.54 -1.13
CA ASN A 41 -11.90 -1.10 -0.23
C ASN A 41 -11.77 -0.50 1.18
N TYR A 42 -10.55 -0.41 1.71
CA TYR A 42 -10.28 0.17 3.00
C TYR A 42 -10.65 1.66 3.06
N LEU A 43 -10.25 2.47 2.05
CA LEU A 43 -10.60 3.89 1.98
C LEU A 43 -12.12 4.12 1.96
N LEU A 44 -12.88 3.25 1.28
CA LEU A 44 -14.32 3.40 1.11
C LEU A 44 -15.15 2.74 2.22
N ALA A 45 -14.55 1.93 3.08
CA ALA A 45 -15.24 1.28 4.21
C ALA A 45 -15.74 2.26 5.29
N GLY A 46 -15.65 3.56 5.08
CA GLY A 46 -16.40 4.58 5.80
C GLY A 46 -15.77 5.12 7.07
N LYS A 47 -14.54 4.82 7.39
CA LYS A 47 -13.84 5.44 8.52
C LYS A 47 -13.08 6.67 8.04
N ARG A 48 -13.67 7.86 8.29
CA ARG A 48 -13.11 9.16 7.90
C ARG A 48 -11.99 9.67 8.83
N ASP A 49 -11.73 8.98 9.92
CA ASP A 49 -10.75 9.43 10.91
C ASP A 49 -9.34 8.91 10.57
N MET A 50 -8.61 9.72 9.84
CA MET A 50 -7.22 9.45 9.44
C MET A 50 -6.24 9.41 10.61
N ALA A 51 -6.49 10.14 11.68
CA ALA A 51 -5.57 10.21 12.81
C ALA A 51 -5.37 8.83 13.47
N THR A 52 -6.43 7.99 13.45
CA THR A 52 -6.39 6.63 13.97
C THR A 52 -5.90 5.61 12.95
N ASP A 53 -5.98 5.89 11.65
CA ASP A 53 -5.84 4.88 10.60
C ASP A 53 -4.52 4.93 9.81
N VAL A 54 -3.68 5.95 9.98
CA VAL A 54 -2.36 6.02 9.32
C VAL A 54 -1.51 4.76 9.60
N SER A 55 -1.63 4.17 10.79
CA SER A 55 -0.92 2.93 11.11
C SER A 55 -1.45 1.72 10.33
N ALA A 56 -2.74 1.64 10.08
CA ALA A 56 -3.36 0.57 9.30
C ALA A 56 -3.04 0.67 7.80
N GLN A 57 -2.88 1.89 7.28
CA GLN A 57 -2.53 2.12 5.87
C GLN A 57 -1.07 1.75 5.54
N LYS A 58 -0.16 1.75 6.53
CA LYS A 58 1.28 1.45 6.33
C LYS A 58 1.52 0.17 5.54
N ARG A 59 0.69 -0.84 5.72
CA ARG A 59 0.84 -2.13 5.04
C ARG A 59 0.76 -2.05 3.50
N TRP A 60 0.13 -1.00 2.95
CA TRP A 60 0.00 -0.81 1.51
C TRP A 60 0.99 0.19 0.93
N LEU A 61 1.55 1.08 1.75
CA LEU A 61 2.35 2.22 1.31
C LEU A 61 3.85 1.91 1.38
N THR A 62 4.63 2.51 0.46
CA THR A 62 6.11 2.50 0.58
C THR A 62 6.54 3.26 1.84
N ARG A 63 7.75 2.96 2.33
CA ARG A 63 8.35 3.69 3.46
C ARG A 63 8.52 5.18 3.17
N GLU A 64 8.77 5.54 1.91
CA GLU A 64 8.87 6.93 1.48
C GLU A 64 7.52 7.65 1.65
N LEU A 65 6.44 7.08 1.12
CA LEU A 65 5.09 7.64 1.22
C LEU A 65 4.60 7.69 2.68
N GLN A 66 4.92 6.67 3.48
CA GLN A 66 4.64 6.68 4.93
C GLN A 66 5.34 7.82 5.65
N ARG A 67 6.61 8.11 5.30
CA ARG A 67 7.36 9.25 5.87
C ARG A 67 6.78 10.59 5.45
N ALA A 68 6.42 10.75 4.17
CA ALA A 68 5.77 11.97 3.69
C ALA A 68 4.47 12.23 4.46
N LEU A 69 3.61 11.21 4.60
CA LEU A 69 2.36 11.31 5.35
C LEU A 69 2.60 11.67 6.83
N ALA A 70 3.55 11.00 7.50
CA ALA A 70 3.89 11.30 8.89
C ALA A 70 4.42 12.74 9.07
N THR A 71 5.22 13.23 8.12
CA THR A 71 5.72 14.62 8.12
C THR A 71 4.58 15.62 8.00
N THR A 72 3.65 15.38 7.06
CA THR A 72 2.47 16.23 6.87
C THR A 72 1.58 16.22 8.12
N MET A 73 1.28 15.07 8.68
CA MET A 73 0.50 14.95 9.92
C MET A 73 1.13 15.70 11.11
N ALA A 74 2.47 15.63 11.22
CA ALA A 74 3.18 16.36 12.28
C ALA A 74 3.13 17.88 12.05
N ALA A 75 3.24 18.36 10.81
CA ALA A 75 3.10 19.79 10.48
C ALA A 75 1.68 20.29 10.81
N THR A 76 0.66 19.60 10.33
CA THR A 76 -0.75 19.90 10.60
C THR A 76 -1.06 19.93 12.11
N SER A 77 -0.55 18.94 12.85
CA SER A 77 -0.74 18.90 14.31
C SER A 77 -0.11 20.09 15.04
N ARG A 78 1.04 20.57 14.56
CA ARG A 78 1.66 21.81 15.11
C ARG A 78 0.82 23.03 14.79
N ALA A 79 0.35 23.15 13.54
CA ALA A 79 -0.48 24.27 13.12
C ALA A 79 -1.80 24.34 13.90
N LEU A 80 -2.50 23.22 14.09
CA LEU A 80 -3.72 23.13 14.91
C LEU A 80 -3.50 23.59 16.35
N LYS A 81 -2.33 23.29 16.93
CA LYS A 81 -1.98 23.75 18.30
C LYS A 81 -1.66 25.23 18.34
N ALA A 82 -1.02 25.78 17.30
CA ALA A 82 -0.66 27.19 17.23
C ALA A 82 -1.88 28.08 16.89
N HIS A 83 -2.82 27.56 16.11
CA HIS A 83 -3.97 28.28 15.58
C HIS A 83 -5.27 27.49 15.81
N PRO A 84 -5.74 27.30 17.07
CA PRO A 84 -6.87 26.43 17.39
C PRO A 84 -8.20 26.89 16.79
N ASP A 85 -8.32 28.18 16.47
CA ASP A 85 -9.54 28.78 15.90
C ASP A 85 -9.53 28.82 14.36
N GLU A 86 -8.45 28.41 13.72
CA GLU A 86 -8.33 28.39 12.27
C GLU A 86 -8.75 27.03 11.69
N LYS A 87 -9.38 27.06 10.51
CA LYS A 87 -9.66 25.85 9.75
C LYS A 87 -8.38 25.40 9.04
N ILE A 88 -7.78 24.34 9.54
CA ILE A 88 -6.57 23.75 8.99
C ILE A 88 -6.92 22.43 8.26
N ASP A 89 -6.49 22.32 7.01
CA ASP A 89 -6.68 21.10 6.23
C ASP A 89 -5.78 19.97 6.75
N VAL A 90 -6.41 18.87 7.13
CA VAL A 90 -5.74 17.67 7.67
C VAL A 90 -5.80 16.57 6.63
N PRO A 91 -4.68 15.85 6.36
CA PRO A 91 -4.74 14.68 5.50
C PRO A 91 -5.78 13.67 6.01
N ASP A 92 -6.69 13.30 5.13
CA ASP A 92 -7.73 12.31 5.38
C ASP A 92 -7.93 11.38 4.16
N ASN A 93 -8.98 10.58 4.15
CA ASN A 93 -9.28 9.72 3.01
C ASN A 93 -9.50 10.51 1.71
N SER A 94 -9.96 11.78 1.78
CA SER A 94 -10.13 12.63 0.61
C SER A 94 -8.78 12.96 -0.07
N THR A 95 -7.71 13.08 0.70
CA THR A 95 -6.34 13.28 0.21
C THR A 95 -5.91 12.14 -0.71
N PHE A 96 -6.21 10.88 -0.35
CA PHE A 96 -5.90 9.71 -1.18
C PHE A 96 -6.83 9.57 -2.38
N LEU A 97 -8.08 9.98 -2.22
CA LEU A 97 -9.08 9.92 -3.29
C LEU A 97 -8.94 11.09 -4.28
N GLY A 98 -8.33 12.22 -3.85
CA GLY A 98 -8.29 13.47 -4.59
C GLY A 98 -9.71 14.03 -4.81
N ALA A 99 -10.60 13.86 -3.83
CA ALA A 99 -11.98 14.32 -3.88
C ALA A 99 -12.58 14.38 -2.48
N TRP A 100 -13.37 15.43 -2.21
CA TRP A 100 -14.01 15.67 -0.89
C TRP A 100 -15.08 14.63 -0.54
N ASP A 101 -15.91 14.23 -1.52
CA ASP A 101 -16.93 13.20 -1.33
C ASP A 101 -16.38 11.84 -1.74
N PRO A 102 -16.66 10.78 -0.98
CA PRO A 102 -16.28 9.44 -1.38
C PRO A 102 -17.06 9.00 -2.62
N PRO A 103 -16.43 8.30 -3.57
CA PRO A 103 -17.12 7.69 -4.69
C PRO A 103 -18.08 6.58 -4.20
N ALA A 104 -19.16 6.37 -4.94
CA ALA A 104 -20.11 5.30 -4.66
C ALA A 104 -19.54 3.92 -4.98
N THR A 105 -18.73 3.84 -6.06
CA THR A 105 -18.09 2.60 -6.50
C THR A 105 -16.71 2.89 -7.10
N PHE A 106 -15.90 1.84 -7.20
CA PHE A 106 -14.65 1.89 -7.94
C PHE A 106 -14.42 0.59 -8.71
N LYS A 107 -13.57 0.66 -9.73
CA LYS A 107 -13.14 -0.47 -10.55
C LYS A 107 -11.63 -0.43 -10.72
N VAL A 108 -10.97 -1.51 -10.37
CA VAL A 108 -9.53 -1.71 -10.60
C VAL A 108 -9.34 -2.38 -11.96
N SER A 109 -8.47 -1.82 -12.80
CA SER A 109 -8.09 -2.38 -14.09
C SER A 109 -6.89 -3.33 -13.93
N LYS A 110 -6.61 -4.11 -14.99
CA LYS A 110 -5.42 -4.95 -15.03
C LYS A 110 -4.15 -4.11 -14.97
N SER A 111 -3.17 -4.56 -14.19
CA SER A 111 -1.89 -3.87 -14.05
C SER A 111 -1.05 -3.91 -15.32
N LYS A 112 -0.20 -2.88 -15.48
CA LYS A 112 0.96 -2.91 -16.35
C LYS A 112 2.17 -3.06 -15.45
N ALA A 113 2.71 -4.26 -15.36
CA ALA A 113 3.82 -4.60 -14.47
C ALA A 113 5.09 -4.92 -15.26
N ALA A 114 6.24 -4.45 -14.76
CA ALA A 114 7.57 -4.77 -15.27
C ALA A 114 8.51 -4.94 -14.07
N GLN A 115 9.05 -6.16 -13.89
CA GLN A 115 9.93 -6.52 -12.78
C GLN A 115 9.40 -6.10 -11.40
N SER A 116 9.94 -5.01 -10.84
CA SER A 116 9.63 -4.52 -9.50
C SER A 116 8.73 -3.27 -9.48
N GLN A 117 8.17 -2.87 -10.63
CA GLN A 117 7.30 -1.71 -10.76
C GLN A 117 5.99 -2.10 -11.45
N ALA A 118 4.91 -1.48 -11.04
CA ALA A 118 3.61 -1.66 -11.69
C ALA A 118 2.82 -0.36 -11.66
N THR A 119 1.91 -0.23 -12.62
CA THR A 119 0.86 0.79 -12.61
C THR A 119 -0.50 0.12 -12.73
N VAL A 120 -1.46 0.60 -11.95
CA VAL A 120 -2.85 0.11 -11.96
C VAL A 120 -3.76 1.31 -12.13
N GLU A 121 -4.65 1.27 -13.12
CA GLU A 121 -5.69 2.29 -13.29
C GLU A 121 -6.88 1.95 -12.41
N VAL A 122 -7.41 2.95 -11.70
CA VAL A 122 -8.64 2.87 -10.92
C VAL A 122 -9.63 3.88 -11.47
N THR A 123 -10.83 3.42 -11.77
CA THR A 123 -11.96 4.27 -12.16
C THR A 123 -12.88 4.43 -10.97
N LEU A 124 -13.10 5.67 -10.55
CA LEU A 124 -14.01 6.05 -9.47
C LEU A 124 -15.31 6.57 -10.07
N THR A 125 -16.46 6.19 -9.50
CA THR A 125 -17.78 6.64 -9.95
C THR A 125 -18.58 7.18 -8.79
N TRP A 126 -19.10 8.40 -8.93
CA TRP A 126 -19.91 9.06 -7.91
C TRP A 126 -21.40 8.80 -8.12
N GLY A 127 -22.11 8.60 -7.02
CA GLY A 127 -23.55 8.40 -7.03
C GLY A 127 -24.33 9.70 -7.25
N PRO A 128 -25.65 9.60 -7.52
CA PRO A 128 -26.49 10.76 -7.85
C PRO A 128 -26.72 11.73 -6.67
N LYS A 129 -26.41 11.30 -5.44
CA LYS A 129 -26.63 12.08 -4.20
C LYS A 129 -25.35 12.69 -3.64
N THR A 130 -24.30 12.83 -4.43
CA THR A 130 -23.02 13.43 -4.04
C THR A 130 -22.88 14.85 -4.65
N ASN A 131 -21.84 15.59 -4.26
CA ASN A 131 -21.49 16.85 -4.90
C ASN A 131 -21.02 16.67 -6.36
N TYR A 132 -20.80 15.43 -6.79
CA TYR A 132 -20.31 15.06 -8.12
C TYR A 132 -21.26 14.04 -8.81
N PRO A 133 -22.54 14.36 -9.03
CA PRO A 133 -23.52 13.36 -9.49
C PRO A 133 -23.14 12.78 -10.85
N GLY A 134 -22.95 11.46 -10.90
CA GLY A 134 -22.60 10.74 -12.13
C GLY A 134 -21.20 10.97 -12.65
N GLU A 135 -20.35 11.68 -11.91
CA GLU A 135 -18.94 11.88 -12.29
C GLU A 135 -18.18 10.57 -12.32
N VAL A 136 -17.29 10.46 -13.31
CA VAL A 136 -16.35 9.34 -13.46
C VAL A 136 -14.95 9.91 -13.55
N GLN A 137 -14.09 9.53 -12.63
CA GLN A 137 -12.71 10.00 -12.57
C GLN A 137 -11.73 8.84 -12.59
N LYS A 138 -10.52 9.10 -13.09
CA LYS A 138 -9.45 8.13 -13.13
C LYS A 138 -8.33 8.45 -12.16
N ARG A 139 -7.74 7.39 -11.63
CA ARG A 139 -6.51 7.43 -10.84
C ARG A 139 -5.51 6.45 -11.45
N THR A 140 -4.24 6.81 -11.47
CA THR A 140 -3.16 5.87 -11.74
C THR A 140 -2.41 5.63 -10.45
N VAL A 141 -2.41 4.39 -9.98
CA VAL A 141 -1.68 3.96 -8.78
C VAL A 141 -0.34 3.38 -9.24
N ALA A 142 0.75 4.02 -8.83
CA ALA A 142 2.10 3.52 -9.04
C ALA A 142 2.51 2.63 -7.87
N LEU A 143 3.02 1.43 -8.16
CA LEU A 143 3.47 0.47 -7.16
C LEU A 143 4.92 0.07 -7.43
N VAL A 144 5.61 -0.31 -6.35
CA VAL A 144 6.93 -0.92 -6.39
C VAL A 144 6.97 -2.12 -5.45
N VAL A 145 7.89 -3.05 -5.71
CA VAL A 145 8.20 -4.13 -4.76
C VAL A 145 9.14 -3.59 -3.69
N GLU A 146 8.71 -3.59 -2.44
CA GLU A 146 9.49 -3.23 -1.27
C GLU A 146 9.36 -4.36 -0.23
N ASP A 147 10.48 -4.88 0.26
CA ASP A 147 10.53 -6.01 1.20
C ASP A 147 9.75 -7.26 0.70
N GLY A 148 9.85 -7.54 -0.61
CA GLY A 148 9.19 -8.70 -1.23
C GLY A 148 7.68 -8.56 -1.40
N ALA A 149 7.09 -7.38 -1.19
CA ALA A 149 5.67 -7.14 -1.37
C ALA A 149 5.40 -5.87 -2.21
N TRP A 150 4.31 -5.87 -2.97
CA TRP A 150 3.87 -4.68 -3.67
C TRP A 150 3.42 -3.61 -2.69
N ARG A 151 3.90 -2.38 -2.91
CA ARG A 151 3.58 -1.18 -2.12
C ARG A 151 3.20 -0.03 -3.04
N ILE A 152 2.22 0.75 -2.64
CA ILE A 152 1.81 1.98 -3.31
C ILE A 152 2.90 3.02 -3.09
N LYS A 153 3.47 3.50 -4.20
CA LYS A 153 4.49 4.55 -4.22
C LYS A 153 3.86 5.93 -4.37
N ASP A 154 2.84 6.04 -5.22
CA ASP A 154 2.13 7.29 -5.45
C ASP A 154 0.75 7.04 -6.10
N ILE A 155 -0.13 8.03 -6.02
CA ILE A 155 -1.44 8.02 -6.68
C ILE A 155 -1.55 9.30 -7.51
N THR A 156 -1.71 9.16 -8.82
CA THR A 156 -1.93 10.29 -9.74
C THR A 156 -3.42 10.50 -9.94
N VAL A 157 -3.87 11.73 -9.71
CA VAL A 157 -5.21 12.23 -10.03
C VAL A 157 -5.19 12.75 -11.47
N HIS A 158 -6.05 12.20 -12.34
CA HIS A 158 -6.22 12.73 -13.69
C HIS A 158 -7.23 13.89 -13.67
N PRO A 159 -7.01 14.94 -14.48
CA PRO A 159 -7.91 16.09 -14.49
C PRO A 159 -9.30 15.69 -14.96
N SER A 160 -10.31 16.29 -14.34
CA SER A 160 -11.72 16.20 -14.73
C SER A 160 -12.42 17.54 -14.50
N LYS A 161 -13.72 17.57 -14.71
CA LYS A 161 -14.52 18.78 -14.38
C LYS A 161 -14.40 19.20 -12.91
N PHE A 162 -14.21 18.25 -12.00
CA PHE A 162 -14.21 18.46 -10.54
C PHE A 162 -12.89 18.11 -9.86
N ALA A 163 -11.86 17.68 -10.61
CA ALA A 163 -10.55 17.35 -10.06
C ALA A 163 -9.44 18.00 -10.89
N GLN A 164 -8.50 18.61 -10.22
CA GLN A 164 -7.26 19.08 -10.84
C GLN A 164 -6.26 17.91 -10.94
N ALA A 165 -5.37 18.03 -11.94
CA ALA A 165 -4.27 17.08 -12.04
C ALA A 165 -3.30 17.25 -10.86
N GLY A 166 -2.86 16.14 -10.29
CA GLY A 166 -1.93 16.14 -9.17
C GLY A 166 -1.45 14.75 -8.80
N THR A 167 -0.59 14.69 -7.81
CA THR A 167 -0.17 13.42 -7.20
C THR A 167 -0.33 13.48 -5.69
N LEU A 168 -0.53 12.32 -5.06
CA LEU A 168 -0.63 12.22 -3.60
C LEU A 168 0.64 12.79 -2.93
N THR A 169 1.82 12.46 -3.44
CA THR A 169 3.08 12.99 -2.93
C THR A 169 3.15 14.53 -3.06
N GLY A 170 2.63 15.09 -4.16
CA GLY A 170 2.51 16.54 -4.37
C GLY A 170 1.61 17.17 -3.34
N GLU A 171 0.41 16.64 -3.16
CA GLU A 171 -0.58 17.12 -2.19
C GLU A 171 -0.04 17.11 -0.75
N LEU A 172 0.56 16.00 -0.31
CA LEU A 172 1.18 15.91 1.00
C LEU A 172 2.28 16.95 1.22
N ARG A 173 3.06 17.25 0.17
CA ARG A 173 4.10 18.28 0.23
C ARG A 173 3.50 19.68 0.37
N GLU A 174 2.45 19.98 -0.36
CA GLU A 174 1.75 21.27 -0.28
C GLU A 174 1.13 21.46 1.09
N LEU A 175 0.38 20.49 1.60
CA LEU A 175 -0.17 20.51 2.96
C LEU A 175 0.90 20.70 4.03
N SER A 176 2.07 20.05 3.88
CA SER A 176 3.15 20.21 4.86
C SER A 176 3.86 21.56 4.81
N ARG A 177 3.77 22.30 3.69
CA ARG A 177 4.36 23.65 3.54
C ARG A 177 3.40 24.76 3.95
N ALA A 178 2.10 24.52 3.87
CA ALA A 178 1.06 25.46 4.26
C ALA A 178 1.02 25.69 5.78
N HIS A 179 1.68 24.82 6.52
CA HIS A 179 1.73 24.77 7.99
C HIS A 179 3.16 24.66 8.52
#